data_9f4ed9c0f5c9fb9af09838ceb4019e22
#
_entry.id   9f4ed9c0f5c9fb9af09838ceb4019e22
#
_cell.length_a   1.000
_cell.length_b   1.000
_cell.length_c   1.000
_cell.angle_alpha   90.00
_cell.angle_beta   90.00
_cell.angle_gamma   90.00
#
_symmetry.space_group_name_H-M   'P 1'
#
loop_
_entity.id
_entity.type
_entity.pdbx_description
1 polymer ?
#
loop_
_entity_poly.entity_id
_entity_poly.type
_entity_poly.pdbx_seq_one_letter_code
_entity_poly.pdbx_strand_id
1 'polypeptide(L)'
;GLGDVYKRQVFLMMVFGGLMKKVNLLDDHTTGKLNQFVFKALLPALLFMDLSQADFRSVWDGKFVLFCFCATFLSIGIAFLLSLPRKSWSERGEIIQASYRSSAAILGIAFVNNIYGHATMAALMIVGTVPLYNVAAVLILSLTAPHDGEKPSARKLLLRTLRDVATNPIILGILAGMLWSVLK
;
A
#
# COMPACT_ATOMS: atom_id res chain seq x y z
N GLY A 1 -26.03 1.88 5.85
CA GLY A 1 -25.37 2.80 4.88
C GLY A 1 -24.43 2.04 3.93
N LEU A 2 -23.94 2.71 2.89
CA LEU A 2 -23.02 2.14 1.89
C LEU A 2 -21.79 1.47 2.52
N GLY A 3 -21.26 2.00 3.64
CA GLY A 3 -20.15 1.42 4.38
C GLY A 3 -20.43 0.04 4.96
N ASP A 4 -21.67 -0.23 5.37
CA ASP A 4 -22.05 -1.53 5.94
C ASP A 4 -22.21 -2.59 4.84
N VAL A 5 -22.66 -2.19 3.66
CA VAL A 5 -22.74 -3.06 2.47
C VAL A 5 -21.33 -3.47 2.05
N TYR A 6 -20.38 -2.53 2.01
CA TYR A 6 -18.98 -2.79 1.64
C TYR A 6 -18.28 -3.72 2.63
N LYS A 7 -18.48 -3.51 3.94
CA LYS A 7 -17.94 -4.41 4.98
C LYS A 7 -18.47 -5.83 4.83
N ARG A 8 -19.80 -5.98 4.62
CA ARG A 8 -20.43 -7.28 4.39
C ARG A 8 -19.91 -7.95 3.12
N GLN A 9 -19.74 -7.19 2.04
CA GLN A 9 -19.22 -7.71 0.78
C GLN A 9 -17.78 -8.24 0.95
N VAL A 10 -16.88 -7.47 1.58
CA VAL A 10 -15.49 -7.91 1.85
C VAL A 10 -15.49 -9.17 2.70
N PHE A 11 -16.31 -9.22 3.76
CA PHE A 11 -16.41 -10.39 4.63
C PHE A 11 -16.92 -11.62 3.86
N LEU A 12 -17.99 -11.46 3.06
CA LEU A 12 -18.52 -12.54 2.23
C LEU A 12 -17.50 -13.06 1.21
N MET A 13 -16.72 -12.17 0.60
CA MET A 13 -15.65 -12.56 -0.33
C MET A 13 -14.53 -13.33 0.37
N MET A 14 -14.18 -12.96 1.61
CA MET A 14 -13.21 -13.72 2.42
C MET A 14 -13.72 -15.12 2.75
N VAL A 15 -14.98 -15.24 3.19
CA VAL A 15 -15.63 -16.53 3.47
C VAL A 15 -15.69 -17.37 2.20
N PHE A 16 -16.11 -16.77 1.08
CA PHE A 16 -16.17 -17.44 -0.22
C PHE A 16 -14.79 -17.95 -0.67
N GLY A 17 -13.74 -17.14 -0.55
CA GLY A 17 -12.36 -17.56 -0.86
C GLY A 17 -11.90 -18.73 0.03
N GLY A 18 -12.23 -18.69 1.33
CA GLY A 18 -11.96 -19.79 2.26
C GLY A 18 -12.70 -21.09 1.89
N LEU A 19 -13.97 -20.98 1.47
CA LEU A 19 -14.75 -22.13 0.98
C LEU A 19 -14.16 -22.72 -0.31
N MET A 20 -13.78 -21.87 -1.28
CA MET A 20 -13.12 -22.32 -2.51
C MET A 20 -11.81 -23.06 -2.24
N LYS A 21 -11.03 -22.63 -1.25
CA LYS A 21 -9.84 -23.35 -0.80
C LYS A 21 -10.20 -24.71 -0.17
N LYS A 22 -11.25 -24.74 0.66
CA LYS A 22 -11.70 -25.97 1.34
C LYS A 22 -12.22 -27.03 0.36
N VAL A 23 -12.85 -26.61 -0.76
CA VAL A 23 -13.33 -27.53 -1.82
C VAL A 23 -12.27 -27.80 -2.90
N ASN A 24 -10.99 -27.45 -2.65
CA ASN A 24 -9.86 -27.63 -3.55
C ASN A 24 -10.00 -26.97 -4.95
N LEU A 25 -10.85 -25.95 -5.09
CA LEU A 25 -10.94 -25.14 -6.31
C LEU A 25 -9.81 -24.10 -6.41
N LEU A 26 -9.23 -23.70 -5.26
CA LEU A 26 -8.08 -22.82 -5.18
C LEU A 26 -6.97 -23.53 -4.40
N ASP A 27 -5.91 -23.91 -5.09
CA ASP A 27 -4.66 -24.39 -4.49
C ASP A 27 -3.72 -23.22 -4.15
N ASP A 28 -2.70 -23.47 -3.35
CA ASP A 28 -1.74 -22.44 -2.92
C ASP A 28 -0.93 -21.87 -4.09
N HIS A 29 -0.67 -22.68 -5.12
CA HIS A 29 0.04 -22.25 -6.31
C HIS A 29 -0.82 -21.28 -7.16
N THR A 30 -2.09 -21.59 -7.37
CA THR A 30 -3.05 -20.72 -8.10
C THR A 30 -3.29 -19.44 -7.33
N THR A 31 -3.45 -19.52 -6.00
CA THR A 31 -3.58 -18.36 -5.13
C THR A 31 -2.34 -17.45 -5.21
N GLY A 32 -1.14 -18.03 -5.24
CA GLY A 32 0.10 -17.28 -5.41
C GLY A 32 0.19 -16.56 -6.76
N LYS A 33 -0.20 -17.22 -7.84
CA LYS A 33 -0.25 -16.58 -9.18
C LYS A 33 -1.29 -15.48 -9.26
N LEU A 34 -2.47 -15.70 -8.69
CA LEU A 34 -3.54 -14.70 -8.63
C LEU A 34 -3.09 -13.47 -7.83
N ASN A 35 -2.45 -13.68 -6.69
CA ASN A 35 -1.85 -12.59 -5.90
C ASN A 35 -0.82 -11.81 -6.72
N GLN A 36 0.09 -12.49 -7.44
CA GLN A 36 1.04 -11.80 -8.30
C GLN A 36 0.36 -10.97 -9.39
N PHE A 37 -0.69 -11.49 -10.00
CA PHE A 37 -1.46 -10.76 -11.02
C PHE A 37 -2.14 -9.53 -10.43
N VAL A 38 -2.77 -9.66 -9.26
CA VAL A 38 -3.37 -8.53 -8.55
C VAL A 38 -2.33 -7.45 -8.26
N PHE A 39 -1.18 -7.81 -7.70
CA PHE A 39 -0.13 -6.84 -7.32
C PHE A 39 0.61 -6.23 -8.52
N LYS A 40 0.79 -6.98 -9.62
CA LYS A 40 1.56 -6.51 -10.78
C LYS A 40 0.72 -5.80 -11.84
N ALA A 41 -0.57 -6.09 -11.91
CA ALA A 41 -1.44 -5.54 -12.95
C ALA A 41 -2.65 -4.81 -12.37
N LEU A 42 -3.49 -5.46 -11.54
CA LEU A 42 -4.77 -4.88 -11.14
C LEU A 42 -4.61 -3.69 -10.19
N LEU A 43 -3.76 -3.78 -9.17
CA LEU A 43 -3.53 -2.67 -8.24
C LEU A 43 -2.89 -1.46 -8.91
N PRO A 44 -1.85 -1.57 -9.74
CA PRO A 44 -1.32 -0.44 -10.50
C PRO A 44 -2.37 0.20 -11.42
N ALA A 45 -3.18 -0.61 -12.12
CA ALA A 45 -4.23 -0.10 -12.99
C ALA A 45 -5.33 0.62 -12.19
N LEU A 46 -5.76 0.06 -11.07
CA LEU A 46 -6.73 0.70 -10.17
C LEU A 46 -6.22 2.05 -9.67
N LEU A 47 -5.00 2.10 -9.15
CA LEU A 47 -4.39 3.33 -8.64
C LEU A 47 -4.17 4.37 -9.75
N PHE A 48 -3.78 3.93 -10.94
CA PHE A 48 -3.72 4.81 -12.11
C PHE A 48 -5.08 5.42 -12.41
N MET A 49 -6.14 4.60 -12.47
CA MET A 49 -7.50 5.08 -12.75
C MET A 49 -8.00 6.06 -11.69
N ASP A 50 -7.85 5.72 -10.42
CA ASP A 50 -8.28 6.58 -9.31
C ASP A 50 -7.58 7.94 -9.34
N LEU A 51 -6.26 7.92 -9.54
CA LEU A 51 -5.47 9.15 -9.55
C LEU A 51 -5.64 9.97 -10.84
N SER A 52 -5.85 9.31 -11.98
CA SER A 52 -6.08 9.99 -13.27
C SER A 52 -7.44 10.70 -13.34
N GLN A 53 -8.42 10.26 -12.55
CA GLN A 53 -9.76 10.88 -12.48
C GLN A 53 -9.82 12.01 -11.45
N ALA A 54 -8.90 12.05 -10.51
CA ALA A 54 -8.82 13.13 -9.53
C ALA A 54 -8.43 14.45 -10.21
N ASP A 55 -9.17 15.52 -9.95
CA ASP A 55 -8.79 16.86 -10.40
C ASP A 55 -7.81 17.49 -9.41
N PHE A 56 -6.53 17.15 -9.55
CA PHE A 56 -5.49 17.63 -8.63
C PHE A 56 -5.24 19.13 -8.72
N ARG A 57 -5.58 19.80 -9.83
CA ARG A 57 -5.35 21.25 -9.99
C ARG A 57 -6.33 22.09 -9.19
N SER A 58 -7.60 21.66 -9.14
CA SER A 58 -8.65 22.42 -8.46
C SER A 58 -8.71 22.17 -6.96
N VAL A 59 -8.26 20.99 -6.50
CA VAL A 59 -8.44 20.52 -5.12
C VAL A 59 -7.13 20.29 -4.38
N TRP A 60 -6.00 20.65 -4.99
CA TRP A 60 -4.70 20.45 -4.39
C TRP A 60 -4.55 21.22 -3.07
N ASP A 61 -4.56 20.48 -1.96
CA ASP A 61 -4.20 20.98 -0.63
C ASP A 61 -2.85 20.37 -0.18
N GLY A 62 -1.79 21.12 -0.45
CA GLY A 62 -0.44 20.70 -0.09
C GLY A 62 -0.23 20.54 1.43
N LYS A 63 -0.98 21.29 2.26
CA LYS A 63 -0.91 21.18 3.73
C LYS A 63 -1.50 19.84 4.18
N PHE A 64 -2.63 19.45 3.61
CA PHE A 64 -3.27 18.18 3.90
C PHE A 64 -2.41 16.99 3.44
N VAL A 65 -1.84 17.06 2.24
CA VAL A 65 -0.91 16.03 1.73
C VAL A 65 0.32 15.91 2.63
N LEU A 66 0.91 17.04 3.04
CA LEU A 66 2.04 17.05 3.97
C LEU A 66 1.66 16.47 5.33
N PHE A 67 0.48 16.81 5.85
CA PHE A 67 -0.03 16.23 7.10
C PHE A 67 -0.14 14.70 6.98
N CYS A 68 -0.74 14.18 5.92
CA CYS A 68 -0.87 12.75 5.67
C CYS A 68 0.51 12.08 5.58
N PHE A 69 1.47 12.71 4.91
CA PHE A 69 2.84 12.23 4.81
C PHE A 69 3.52 12.18 6.19
N CYS A 70 3.46 13.26 6.97
CA CYS A 70 4.06 13.32 8.30
C CYS A 70 3.40 12.33 9.28
N ALA A 71 2.07 12.22 9.26
CA ALA A 71 1.33 11.27 10.08
C ALA A 71 1.72 9.81 9.76
N THR A 72 1.88 9.50 8.48
CA THR A 72 2.34 8.18 8.02
C THR A 72 3.76 7.91 8.48
N PHE A 73 4.66 8.88 8.33
CA PHE A 73 6.04 8.75 8.77
C PHE A 73 6.14 8.54 10.29
N LEU A 74 5.35 9.28 11.06
CA LEU A 74 5.24 9.13 12.51
C LEU A 74 4.71 7.72 12.87
N SER A 75 3.69 7.24 12.17
CA SER A 75 3.13 5.90 12.36
C SER A 75 4.18 4.80 12.13
N ILE A 76 5.01 4.94 11.09
CA ILE A 76 6.13 4.03 10.83
C ILE A 76 7.15 4.08 12.00
N GLY A 77 7.48 5.27 12.49
CA GLY A 77 8.38 5.46 13.63
C GLY A 77 7.84 4.80 14.90
N ILE A 78 6.56 4.97 15.20
CA ILE A 78 5.90 4.32 16.36
C ILE A 78 5.93 2.79 16.17
N ALA A 79 5.58 2.27 15.00
CA ALA A 79 5.62 0.84 14.71
C ALA A 79 7.03 0.26 14.88
N PHE A 80 8.06 1.01 14.44
CA PHE A 80 9.45 0.64 14.67
C PHE A 80 9.78 0.56 16.17
N LEU A 81 9.42 1.57 16.97
CA LEU A 81 9.64 1.57 18.41
C LEU A 81 8.92 0.40 19.11
N LEU A 82 7.69 0.12 18.73
CA LEU A 82 6.91 -1.00 19.27
C LEU A 82 7.48 -2.38 18.88
N SER A 83 8.25 -2.45 17.80
CA SER A 83 8.90 -3.68 17.37
C SER A 83 10.20 -4.00 18.11
N LEU A 84 10.79 -3.03 18.84
CA LEU A 84 12.09 -3.18 19.52
C LEU A 84 12.18 -4.37 20.49
N PRO A 85 11.12 -4.76 21.24
CA PRO A 85 11.20 -5.91 22.15
C PRO A 85 11.42 -7.27 21.44
N ARG A 86 11.18 -7.33 20.12
CA ARG A 86 11.37 -8.56 19.36
C ARG A 86 12.85 -8.85 19.10
N LYS A 87 13.27 -10.11 19.27
CA LYS A 87 14.67 -10.50 19.10
C LYS A 87 15.06 -10.70 17.63
N SER A 88 14.15 -11.20 16.81
CA SER A 88 14.39 -11.46 15.38
C SER A 88 14.23 -10.20 14.54
N TRP A 89 15.20 -9.88 13.70
CA TRP A 89 15.13 -8.78 12.74
C TRP A 89 14.02 -8.99 11.71
N SER A 90 13.84 -10.22 11.23
CA SER A 90 12.78 -10.56 10.27
C SER A 90 11.39 -10.31 10.86
N GLU A 91 11.14 -10.80 12.09
CA GLU A 91 9.88 -10.54 12.80
C GLU A 91 9.62 -9.05 13.01
N ARG A 92 10.67 -8.27 13.31
CA ARG A 92 10.54 -6.80 13.44
C ARG A 92 10.03 -6.19 12.15
N GLY A 93 10.62 -6.55 11.00
CA GLY A 93 10.21 -6.04 9.69
C GLY A 93 8.75 -6.34 9.37
N GLU A 94 8.32 -7.56 9.64
CA GLU A 94 6.92 -7.98 9.44
C GLU A 94 5.95 -7.22 10.34
N ILE A 95 6.27 -7.09 11.64
CA ILE A 95 5.45 -6.36 12.61
C ILE A 95 5.36 -4.89 12.24
N ILE A 96 6.48 -4.24 11.89
CA ILE A 96 6.49 -2.84 11.48
C ILE A 96 5.55 -2.67 10.30
N GLN A 97 5.69 -3.51 9.25
CA GLN A 97 4.88 -3.40 8.05
C GLN A 97 3.40 -3.67 8.31
N ALA A 98 3.07 -4.65 9.13
CA ALA A 98 1.69 -4.96 9.49
C ALA A 98 1.03 -3.84 10.33
N SER A 99 1.83 -3.11 11.12
CA SER A 99 1.32 -2.08 12.04
C SER A 99 0.98 -0.76 11.36
N TYR A 100 1.82 -0.27 10.42
CA TYR A 100 1.58 1.04 9.80
C TYR A 100 0.75 0.95 8.51
N ARG A 101 0.75 -0.19 7.84
CA ARG A 101 0.12 -0.33 6.53
C ARG A 101 -1.39 -0.43 6.66
N SER A 102 -2.07 0.66 6.33
CA SER A 102 -3.53 0.71 6.28
C SER A 102 -4.07 0.50 4.87
N SER A 103 -5.36 0.15 4.77
CA SER A 103 -6.07 0.06 3.50
C SER A 103 -6.62 1.44 3.08
N ALA A 104 -5.74 2.43 2.90
CA ALA A 104 -6.12 3.79 2.56
C ALA A 104 -6.91 3.87 1.23
N ALA A 105 -6.50 3.09 0.23
CA ALA A 105 -7.12 3.10 -1.09
C ALA A 105 -8.51 2.43 -1.12
N ILE A 106 -8.81 1.49 -0.24
CA ILE A 106 -10.11 0.79 -0.24
C ILE A 106 -11.00 1.33 0.88
N LEU A 107 -10.57 1.16 2.12
CA LEU A 107 -11.36 1.58 3.28
C LEU A 107 -11.35 3.08 3.48
N GLY A 108 -10.21 3.75 3.23
CA GLY A 108 -10.08 5.21 3.34
C GLY A 108 -11.00 5.94 2.39
N ILE A 109 -11.08 5.54 1.12
CA ILE A 109 -12.01 6.12 0.15
C ILE A 109 -13.45 5.98 0.61
N ALA A 110 -13.84 4.77 1.06
CA ALA A 110 -15.20 4.51 1.52
C ALA A 110 -15.57 5.38 2.74
N PHE A 111 -14.66 5.55 3.71
CA PHE A 111 -14.88 6.40 4.88
C PHE A 111 -14.99 7.87 4.51
N VAL A 112 -14.05 8.39 3.73
CA VAL A 112 -14.03 9.79 3.31
C VAL A 112 -15.26 10.12 2.49
N ASN A 113 -15.65 9.25 1.56
CA ASN A 113 -16.86 9.45 0.74
C ASN A 113 -18.14 9.42 1.58
N ASN A 114 -18.21 8.59 2.63
CA ASN A 114 -19.33 8.58 3.57
C ASN A 114 -19.42 9.85 4.43
N ILE A 115 -18.28 10.46 4.79
CA ILE A 115 -18.24 11.64 5.67
C ILE A 115 -18.47 12.91 4.88
N TYR A 116 -17.81 13.05 3.74
CA TYR A 116 -17.77 14.31 2.98
C TYR A 116 -18.62 14.29 1.71
N GLY A 117 -19.23 13.16 1.33
CA GLY A 117 -20.05 13.01 0.14
C GLY A 117 -19.26 13.02 -1.19
N HIS A 118 -17.93 13.14 -1.15
CA HIS A 118 -17.05 13.12 -2.32
C HIS A 118 -15.68 12.51 -1.99
N ALA A 119 -15.04 11.90 -3.00
CA ALA A 119 -13.78 11.18 -2.82
C ALA A 119 -12.52 12.05 -2.96
N THR A 120 -12.64 13.35 -3.13
CA THR A 120 -11.51 14.23 -3.44
C THR A 120 -10.44 14.24 -2.35
N MET A 121 -10.86 14.37 -1.09
CA MET A 121 -9.93 14.32 0.05
C MET A 121 -9.28 12.93 0.19
N ALA A 122 -9.99 11.87 -0.20
CA ALA A 122 -9.41 10.52 -0.22
C ALA A 122 -8.29 10.40 -1.26
N ALA A 123 -8.46 11.01 -2.44
CA ALA A 123 -7.41 11.03 -3.47
C ALA A 123 -6.14 11.74 -2.96
N LEU A 124 -6.28 12.91 -2.31
CA LEU A 124 -5.16 13.62 -1.71
C LEU A 124 -4.47 12.81 -0.58
N MET A 125 -5.26 12.14 0.25
CA MET A 125 -4.74 11.23 1.28
C MET A 125 -3.93 10.09 0.65
N ILE A 126 -4.40 9.49 -0.44
CA ILE A 126 -3.70 8.44 -1.18
C ILE A 126 -2.34 8.95 -1.67
N VAL A 127 -2.31 10.15 -2.26
CA VAL A 127 -1.05 10.77 -2.72
C VAL A 127 -0.05 10.94 -1.58
N GLY A 128 -0.51 11.39 -0.40
CA GLY A 128 0.35 11.60 0.76
C GLY A 128 0.80 10.32 1.47
N THR A 129 0.03 9.23 1.38
CA THR A 129 0.28 8.02 2.18
C THR A 129 0.82 6.84 1.36
N VAL A 130 0.19 6.52 0.22
CA VAL A 130 0.44 5.26 -0.50
C VAL A 130 1.85 5.17 -1.10
N PRO A 131 2.44 6.22 -1.70
CA PRO A 131 3.83 6.18 -2.14
C PRO A 131 4.78 5.90 -0.98
N LEU A 132 4.57 6.56 0.17
CA LEU A 132 5.38 6.37 1.36
C LEU A 132 5.24 4.95 1.92
N TYR A 133 4.04 4.39 1.98
CA TYR A 133 3.81 3.01 2.39
C TYR A 133 4.62 2.01 1.53
N ASN A 134 4.62 2.20 0.23
CA ASN A 134 5.30 1.29 -0.69
C ASN A 134 6.82 1.42 -0.60
N VAL A 135 7.34 2.65 -0.54
CA VAL A 135 8.77 2.90 -0.34
C VAL A 135 9.22 2.31 1.00
N ALA A 136 8.51 2.61 2.09
CA ALA A 136 8.83 2.11 3.41
C ALA A 136 8.77 0.58 3.49
N ALA A 137 7.78 -0.05 2.83
CA ALA A 137 7.67 -1.52 2.78
C ALA A 137 8.90 -2.15 2.14
N VAL A 138 9.33 -1.64 0.98
CA VAL A 138 10.52 -2.15 0.29
C VAL A 138 11.77 -1.96 1.15
N LEU A 139 11.95 -0.77 1.74
CA LEU A 139 13.09 -0.47 2.62
C LEU A 139 13.12 -1.37 3.85
N ILE A 140 12.02 -1.45 4.59
CA ILE A 140 11.94 -2.21 5.84
C ILE A 140 12.19 -3.69 5.58
N LEU A 141 11.50 -4.28 4.60
CA LEU A 141 11.67 -5.69 4.29
C LEU A 141 13.07 -6.01 3.75
N SER A 142 13.65 -5.13 2.94
CA SER A 142 15.02 -5.32 2.44
C SER A 142 16.06 -5.24 3.56
N LEU A 143 15.85 -4.37 4.55
CA LEU A 143 16.76 -4.19 5.68
C LEU A 143 16.61 -5.30 6.72
N THR A 144 15.41 -5.89 6.86
CA THR A 144 15.10 -6.90 7.87
C THR A 144 15.08 -8.32 7.34
N ALA A 145 15.25 -8.51 6.03
CA ALA A 145 15.32 -9.83 5.42
C ALA A 145 16.44 -10.68 6.06
N PRO A 146 16.23 -11.98 6.28
CA PRO A 146 17.28 -12.89 6.69
C PRO A 146 18.41 -12.88 5.65
N HIS A 147 19.64 -12.72 6.09
CA HIS A 147 20.81 -12.77 5.22
C HIS A 147 21.54 -14.08 5.46
N ASP A 148 21.42 -15.02 4.51
CA ASP A 148 22.24 -16.23 4.46
C ASP A 148 23.59 -15.89 3.82
N GLY A 149 24.49 -15.24 4.57
CA GLY A 149 25.82 -14.91 4.08
C GLY A 149 26.32 -13.52 4.47
N GLU A 150 27.39 -13.04 3.79
CA GLU A 150 27.98 -11.72 4.03
C GLU A 150 26.94 -10.58 3.88
N LYS A 151 26.88 -9.70 4.86
CA LYS A 151 26.02 -8.51 4.82
C LYS A 151 26.33 -7.68 3.56
N PRO A 152 25.36 -7.46 2.68
CA PRO A 152 25.61 -6.66 1.49
C PRO A 152 26.08 -5.25 1.89
N SER A 153 27.04 -4.71 1.17
CA SER A 153 27.52 -3.34 1.37
C SER A 153 26.32 -2.37 1.32
N ALA A 154 26.30 -1.37 2.20
CA ALA A 154 25.23 -0.37 2.29
C ALA A 154 24.91 0.27 0.92
N ARG A 155 25.93 0.48 0.07
CA ARG A 155 25.77 0.98 -1.31
C ARG A 155 24.99 -0.01 -2.20
N LYS A 156 25.32 -1.31 -2.14
CA LYS A 156 24.60 -2.34 -2.92
C LYS A 156 23.15 -2.46 -2.47
N LEU A 157 22.91 -2.39 -1.16
CA LEU A 157 21.55 -2.40 -0.60
C LEU A 157 20.75 -1.19 -1.07
N LEU A 158 21.32 0.01 -0.98
CA LEU A 158 20.68 1.26 -1.43
C LEU A 158 20.34 1.22 -2.93
N LEU A 159 21.27 0.81 -3.78
CA LEU A 159 21.04 0.73 -5.23
C LEU A 159 19.97 -0.30 -5.58
N ARG A 160 19.98 -1.46 -4.90
CA ARG A 160 18.94 -2.48 -5.07
C ARG A 160 17.58 -1.93 -4.66
N THR A 161 17.49 -1.31 -3.49
CA THR A 161 16.24 -0.71 -2.99
C THR A 161 15.72 0.38 -3.93
N LEU A 162 16.58 1.28 -4.40
CA LEU A 162 16.19 2.31 -5.36
C LEU A 162 15.67 1.71 -6.67
N ARG A 163 16.34 0.67 -7.17
CA ARG A 163 15.87 -0.06 -8.35
C ARG A 163 14.50 -0.71 -8.11
N ASP A 164 14.34 -1.42 -6.99
CA ASP A 164 13.11 -2.11 -6.65
C ASP A 164 11.94 -1.13 -6.48
N VAL A 165 12.19 0.05 -5.91
CA VAL A 165 11.22 1.15 -5.84
C VAL A 165 10.89 1.69 -7.22
N ALA A 166 11.90 2.00 -8.04
CA ALA A 166 11.72 2.57 -9.38
C ALA A 166 11.04 1.61 -10.36
N THR A 167 11.19 0.30 -10.17
CA THR A 167 10.55 -0.72 -11.00
C THR A 167 9.28 -1.30 -10.40
N ASN A 168 8.84 -0.79 -9.24
CA ASN A 168 7.63 -1.26 -8.59
C ASN A 168 6.39 -0.85 -9.39
N PRO A 169 5.59 -1.81 -9.91
CA PRO A 169 4.46 -1.49 -10.77
C PRO A 169 3.40 -0.63 -10.06
N ILE A 170 3.25 -0.75 -8.76
CA ILE A 170 2.32 0.08 -7.97
C ILE A 170 2.78 1.54 -7.97
N ILE A 171 4.07 1.79 -7.73
CA ILE A 171 4.65 3.13 -7.76
C ILE A 171 4.54 3.73 -9.16
N LEU A 172 4.84 2.94 -10.20
CA LEU A 172 4.70 3.38 -11.59
C LEU A 172 3.24 3.72 -11.94
N GLY A 173 2.28 2.93 -11.49
CA GLY A 173 0.84 3.21 -11.67
C GLY A 173 0.42 4.52 -10.99
N ILE A 174 0.89 4.77 -9.77
CA ILE A 174 0.64 6.02 -9.04
C ILE A 174 1.23 7.21 -9.79
N LEU A 175 2.52 7.16 -10.15
CA LEU A 175 3.20 8.25 -10.85
C LEU A 175 2.56 8.55 -12.21
N ALA A 176 2.22 7.51 -12.98
CA ALA A 176 1.54 7.66 -14.26
C ALA A 176 0.14 8.30 -14.09
N GLY A 177 -0.64 7.88 -13.09
CA GLY A 177 -1.96 8.45 -12.79
C GLY A 177 -1.88 9.91 -12.37
N MET A 178 -0.92 10.26 -11.52
CA MET A 178 -0.66 11.64 -11.12
C MET A 178 -0.25 12.51 -12.31
N LEU A 179 0.68 12.03 -13.13
CA LEU A 179 1.14 12.74 -14.32
C LEU A 179 -0.01 12.98 -15.30
N TRP A 180 -0.83 11.96 -15.55
CA TRP A 180 -2.01 12.08 -16.40
C TRP A 180 -3.00 13.13 -15.88
N SER A 181 -3.26 13.13 -14.58
CA SER A 181 -4.15 14.11 -13.95
C SER A 181 -3.66 15.57 -14.07
N VAL A 182 -2.34 15.77 -14.04
CA VAL A 182 -1.73 17.09 -14.18
C VAL A 182 -1.72 17.58 -15.63
N LEU A 183 -1.61 16.65 -16.60
CA LEU A 183 -1.55 16.94 -18.03
C LEU A 183 -2.93 17.15 -18.66
N LYS A 184 -4.01 16.68 -18.03
CA LYS A 184 -5.39 16.82 -18.45
C LYS A 184 -5.96 18.20 -18.09
#